data_b4eefccd031628fbb7ceb0e43e0c1bc7
#
_entry.id   b4eefccd031628fbb7ceb0e43e0c1bc7
#
_cell.length_a   1.000
_cell.length_b   1.000
_cell.length_c   1.000
_cell.angle_alpha   90.00
_cell.angle_beta   90.00
_cell.angle_gamma   90.00
#
_symmetry.space_group_name_H-M   'P 1'
#
loop_
_entity.id
_entity.type
_entity.pdbx_description
1 polymer ?
#
loop_
_entity_poly.entity_id
_entity_poly.type
_entity_poly.pdbx_seq_one_letter_code
_entity_poly.pdbx_strand_id
1 'polypeptide(L)'
;MRTALDTNILSPVWSGAPSADEIAEQLSKVRAEGALVISAPVFVELSAVPGLSVQMVRKALAETDIAIDFDLEADVWMLAATAFAAYAIRWRRSGEGPPKRLLPDFVIASHALLKADRLMTRDARRYTIDFPNLRLI
;
A
#
# COMPACT_ATOMS: atom_id res chain seq x y z
N MET A 1 13.56 -10.97 3.74
CA MET A 1 12.71 -9.79 4.04
C MET A 1 11.74 -9.59 2.88
N ARG A 2 10.46 -9.52 3.16
CA ARG A 2 9.41 -9.25 2.16
C ARG A 2 8.78 -7.89 2.49
N THR A 3 8.86 -6.95 1.56
CA THR A 3 8.34 -5.60 1.75
C THR A 3 7.13 -5.37 0.86
N ALA A 4 6.00 -5.03 1.46
CA ALA A 4 4.82 -4.56 0.74
C ALA A 4 5.00 -3.08 0.37
N LEU A 5 4.51 -2.69 -0.79
CA LEU A 5 4.61 -1.30 -1.27
C LEU A 5 3.22 -0.66 -1.29
N ASP A 6 3.14 0.55 -0.76
CA ASP A 6 1.97 1.41 -0.91
C ASP A 6 1.95 2.03 -2.32
N THR A 7 0.78 2.43 -2.77
CA THR A 7 0.61 3.09 -4.07
C THR A 7 1.48 4.33 -4.23
N ASN A 8 1.65 5.10 -3.14
CA ASN A 8 2.44 6.34 -3.15
C ASN A 8 3.96 6.13 -3.31
N ILE A 9 4.42 4.89 -3.40
CA ILE A 9 5.81 4.56 -3.74
C ILE A 9 6.00 4.45 -5.26
N LEU A 10 5.17 3.66 -5.92
CA LEU A 10 5.33 3.39 -7.36
C LEU A 10 4.69 4.47 -8.23
N SER A 11 3.60 5.07 -7.79
CA SER A 11 2.90 6.12 -8.54
C SER A 11 3.82 7.28 -8.95
N PRO A 12 4.60 7.91 -8.03
CA PRO A 12 5.52 8.98 -8.42
C PRO A 12 6.65 8.51 -9.36
N VAL A 13 7.17 7.32 -9.13
CA VAL A 13 8.28 6.76 -9.93
C VAL A 13 7.84 6.56 -11.38
N TRP A 14 6.67 5.96 -11.59
CA TRP A 14 6.19 5.63 -12.93
C TRP A 14 5.52 6.78 -13.65
N SER A 15 5.04 7.78 -12.93
CA SER A 15 4.46 8.99 -13.54
C SER A 15 5.49 10.11 -13.80
N GLY A 16 6.74 9.92 -13.40
CA GLY A 16 7.79 10.91 -13.59
C GLY A 16 7.67 12.15 -12.70
N ALA A 17 7.13 11.98 -11.49
CA ALA A 17 7.01 13.07 -10.52
C ALA A 17 8.41 13.60 -10.08
N PRO A 18 8.50 14.83 -9.55
CA PRO A 18 9.78 15.40 -9.08
C PRO A 18 10.51 14.54 -8.03
N SER A 19 9.77 13.77 -7.23
CA SER A 19 10.32 12.87 -6.20
C SER A 19 10.74 11.49 -6.73
N ALA A 20 10.56 11.21 -8.03
CA ALA A 20 10.78 9.89 -8.61
C ALA A 20 12.18 9.32 -8.34
N ASP A 21 13.22 10.12 -8.56
CA ASP A 21 14.61 9.66 -8.41
C ASP A 21 14.96 9.30 -6.96
N GLU A 22 14.52 10.12 -6.00
CA GLU A 22 14.73 9.86 -4.58
C GLU A 22 14.02 8.57 -4.13
N ILE A 23 12.78 8.40 -4.55
CA ILE A 23 11.99 7.20 -4.22
C ILE A 23 12.61 5.97 -4.88
N ALA A 24 13.03 6.07 -6.14
CA ALA A 24 13.68 4.96 -6.86
C ALA A 24 14.97 4.51 -6.17
N GLU A 25 15.76 5.45 -5.63
CA GLU A 25 16.95 5.14 -4.86
C GLU A 25 16.62 4.38 -3.57
N GLN A 26 15.62 4.86 -2.82
CA GLN A 26 15.16 4.18 -1.61
C GLN A 26 14.60 2.79 -1.92
N LEU A 27 13.82 2.66 -2.99
CA LEU A 27 13.26 1.39 -3.43
C LEU A 27 14.37 0.39 -3.81
N SER A 28 15.43 0.86 -4.45
CA SER A 28 16.58 0.03 -4.79
C SER A 28 17.27 -0.54 -3.54
N LYS A 29 17.41 0.27 -2.49
CA LYS A 29 17.96 -0.18 -1.20
C LYS A 29 17.08 -1.26 -0.56
N VAL A 30 15.77 -1.04 -0.55
CA VAL A 30 14.79 -1.99 0.00
C VAL A 30 14.79 -3.31 -0.80
N ARG A 31 14.91 -3.23 -2.13
CA ARG A 31 15.01 -4.40 -3.00
C ARG A 31 16.25 -5.25 -2.66
N ALA A 32 17.36 -4.63 -2.32
CA ALA A 32 18.57 -5.35 -1.94
C ALA A 32 18.38 -6.17 -0.65
N GLU A 33 17.40 -5.86 0.16
CA GLU A 33 17.09 -6.57 1.39
C GLU A 33 16.12 -7.76 1.20
N GLY A 34 15.45 -7.86 0.04
CA GLY A 34 14.54 -8.98 -0.24
C GLY A 34 13.45 -8.68 -1.24
N ALA A 35 12.40 -9.49 -1.22
CA ALA A 35 11.32 -9.45 -2.19
C ALA A 35 10.40 -8.23 -1.99
N LEU A 36 9.87 -7.74 -3.10
CA LEU A 36 8.88 -6.67 -3.15
C LEU A 36 7.53 -7.23 -3.61
N VAL A 37 6.46 -6.75 -2.98
CA VAL A 37 5.09 -7.18 -3.30
C VAL A 37 4.12 -6.01 -3.23
N ILE A 38 3.08 -6.05 -4.04
CA ILE A 38 1.91 -5.18 -3.89
C ILE A 38 0.65 -6.03 -3.69
N SER A 39 -0.32 -5.49 -2.98
CA SER A 39 -1.65 -6.09 -2.87
C SER A 39 -2.52 -5.69 -4.06
N ALA A 40 -3.61 -6.42 -4.30
CA ALA A 40 -4.56 -6.12 -5.37
C ALA A 40 -5.09 -4.68 -5.35
N PRO A 41 -5.45 -4.07 -4.20
CA PRO A 41 -5.88 -2.66 -4.18
C PRO A 41 -4.82 -1.69 -4.72
N VAL A 42 -3.53 -1.92 -4.43
CA VAL A 42 -2.44 -1.09 -4.97
C VAL A 42 -2.39 -1.21 -6.49
N PHE A 43 -2.54 -2.41 -7.03
CA PHE A 43 -2.61 -2.63 -8.47
C PHE A 43 -3.74 -1.82 -9.12
N VAL A 44 -4.92 -1.84 -8.51
CA VAL A 44 -6.09 -1.08 -9.00
C VAL A 44 -5.82 0.42 -8.97
N GLU A 45 -5.29 0.93 -7.87
CA GLU A 45 -4.97 2.36 -7.73
C GLU A 45 -3.92 2.82 -8.73
N LEU A 46 -2.86 2.04 -8.94
CA LEU A 46 -1.82 2.34 -9.93
C LEU A 46 -2.38 2.41 -11.35
N SER A 47 -3.33 1.54 -11.67
CA SER A 47 -3.96 1.50 -12.98
C SER A 47 -4.82 2.73 -13.28
N ALA A 48 -5.22 3.48 -12.25
CA ALA A 48 -6.00 4.71 -12.35
C ALA A 48 -5.13 5.99 -12.36
N VAL A 49 -3.82 5.88 -12.22
CA VAL A 49 -2.91 7.04 -12.25
C VAL A 49 -2.91 7.63 -13.67
N PRO A 50 -3.08 8.95 -13.83
CA PRO A 50 -3.02 9.59 -15.14
C PRO A 50 -1.73 9.25 -15.89
N GLY A 51 -1.88 8.82 -17.13
CA GLY A 51 -0.77 8.40 -17.99
C GLY A 51 -0.38 6.93 -17.87
N LEU A 52 -0.97 6.18 -16.92
CA LEU A 52 -0.79 4.74 -16.79
C LEU A 52 -2.04 3.99 -17.28
N SER A 53 -1.84 2.73 -17.65
CA SER A 53 -2.93 1.80 -18.03
C SER A 53 -2.71 0.47 -17.30
N VAL A 54 -3.72 -0.38 -17.28
CA VAL A 54 -3.62 -1.73 -16.71
C VAL A 54 -2.45 -2.50 -17.31
N GLN A 55 -2.30 -2.45 -18.64
CA GLN A 55 -1.23 -3.15 -19.36
C GLN A 55 0.15 -2.60 -19.01
N MET A 56 0.29 -1.28 -18.93
CA MET A 56 1.54 -0.63 -18.57
C MET A 56 1.96 -0.99 -17.14
N VAL A 57 1.01 -1.00 -16.21
CA VAL A 57 1.26 -1.36 -14.80
C VAL A 57 1.68 -2.82 -14.70
N ARG A 58 0.99 -3.73 -15.36
CA ARG A 58 1.37 -5.15 -15.37
C ARG A 58 2.76 -5.37 -15.92
N LYS A 59 3.08 -4.72 -17.04
CA LYS A 59 4.40 -4.81 -17.68
C LYS A 59 5.50 -4.27 -16.75
N ALA A 60 5.29 -3.09 -16.17
CA ALA A 60 6.26 -2.48 -15.27
C ALA A 60 6.53 -3.34 -14.03
N LEU A 61 5.50 -3.95 -13.45
CA LEU A 61 5.65 -4.86 -12.31
C LEU A 61 6.47 -6.10 -12.69
N ALA A 62 6.17 -6.70 -13.85
CA ALA A 62 6.92 -7.87 -14.33
C ALA A 62 8.39 -7.54 -14.61
N GLU A 63 8.66 -6.42 -15.25
CA GLU A 63 10.03 -5.98 -15.58
C GLU A 63 10.84 -5.61 -14.33
N THR A 64 10.18 -5.17 -13.27
CA THR A 64 10.84 -4.80 -12.01
C THR A 64 10.81 -5.91 -10.96
N ASP A 65 10.29 -7.08 -11.31
CA ASP A 65 10.21 -8.24 -10.40
C ASP A 65 9.48 -7.90 -9.09
N ILE A 66 8.39 -7.16 -9.19
CA ILE A 66 7.48 -6.88 -8.08
C ILE A 66 6.28 -7.81 -8.19
N ALA A 67 6.09 -8.66 -7.20
CA ALA A 67 4.98 -9.60 -7.16
C ALA A 67 3.66 -8.88 -6.89
N ILE A 68 2.55 -9.48 -7.38
CA ILE A 68 1.20 -9.01 -7.11
C ILE A 68 0.46 -10.12 -6.37
N ASP A 69 -0.06 -9.81 -5.19
CA ASP A 69 -0.96 -10.68 -4.46
C ASP A 69 -2.41 -10.31 -4.83
N PHE A 70 -2.94 -10.96 -5.87
CA PHE A 70 -4.34 -10.78 -6.29
C PHE A 70 -5.30 -11.50 -5.36
N ASP A 71 -4.93 -12.69 -4.90
CA ASP A 71 -5.76 -13.50 -4.01
C ASP A 71 -5.46 -13.15 -2.56
N LEU A 72 -6.29 -12.29 -1.98
CA LEU A 72 -6.20 -11.95 -0.57
C LEU A 72 -7.03 -12.97 0.21
N GLU A 73 -6.39 -13.66 1.15
CA GLU A 73 -7.04 -14.65 1.99
C GLU A 73 -8.03 -14.00 2.97
N ALA A 74 -8.93 -14.83 3.51
CA ALA A 74 -9.97 -14.35 4.41
C ALA A 74 -9.42 -13.59 5.62
N ASP A 75 -8.25 -13.97 6.14
CA ASP A 75 -7.61 -13.32 7.27
C ASP A 75 -7.28 -11.85 7.01
N VAL A 76 -6.85 -11.52 5.78
CA VAL A 76 -6.60 -10.14 5.36
C VAL A 76 -7.89 -9.32 5.38
N TRP A 77 -8.96 -9.86 4.81
CA TRP A 77 -10.26 -9.20 4.79
C TRP A 77 -10.86 -9.03 6.17
N MET A 78 -10.73 -10.04 7.03
CA MET A 78 -11.22 -9.98 8.42
C MET A 78 -10.47 -8.92 9.23
N LEU A 79 -9.16 -8.83 9.09
CA LEU A 79 -8.37 -7.78 9.75
C LEU A 79 -8.74 -6.40 9.25
N ALA A 80 -8.87 -6.23 7.93
CA ALA A 80 -9.28 -4.96 7.32
C ALA A 80 -10.67 -4.53 7.82
N ALA A 81 -11.62 -5.45 7.87
CA ALA A 81 -12.98 -5.18 8.36
C ALA A 81 -12.98 -4.75 9.84
N THR A 82 -12.21 -5.44 10.67
CA THR A 82 -12.09 -5.13 12.11
C THR A 82 -11.50 -3.73 12.32
N ALA A 83 -10.41 -3.42 11.63
CA ALA A 83 -9.74 -2.12 11.76
C ALA A 83 -10.62 -0.97 11.19
N PHE A 84 -11.25 -1.21 10.05
CA PHE A 84 -12.12 -0.21 9.42
C PHE A 84 -13.36 0.08 10.28
N ALA A 85 -13.98 -0.95 10.86
CA ALA A 85 -15.11 -0.80 11.76
C ALA A 85 -14.74 0.02 13.00
N ALA A 86 -13.59 -0.27 13.62
CA ALA A 86 -13.09 0.50 14.76
C ALA A 86 -12.82 1.96 14.41
N TYR A 87 -12.20 2.21 13.25
CA TYR A 87 -12.00 3.56 12.73
C TYR A 87 -13.33 4.32 12.54
N ALA A 88 -14.31 3.67 11.92
CA ALA A 88 -15.63 4.29 11.66
C ALA A 88 -16.32 4.68 12.97
N ILE A 89 -16.21 3.87 14.03
CA ILE A 89 -16.78 4.18 15.35
C ILE A 89 -16.09 5.41 15.95
N ARG A 90 -14.75 5.44 15.96
CA ARG A 90 -13.98 6.60 16.46
C ARG A 90 -14.32 7.87 15.71
N TRP A 91 -14.43 7.77 14.39
CA TRP A 91 -14.73 8.91 13.53
C TRP A 91 -16.13 9.48 13.84
N ARG A 92 -17.15 8.62 13.95
CA ARG A 92 -18.51 9.06 14.30
C ARG A 92 -18.57 9.74 15.67
N ARG A 93 -17.78 9.24 16.64
CA ARG A 93 -17.73 9.84 17.99
C ARG A 93 -17.03 11.19 18.00
N SER A 94 -16.09 11.45 17.08
CA SER A 94 -15.39 12.72 17.00
C SER A 94 -16.25 13.87 16.50
N GLY A 95 -17.32 13.58 15.75
CA GLY A 95 -18.18 14.59 15.15
C GLY A 95 -17.55 15.41 14.03
N GLU A 96 -16.43 14.95 13.46
CA GLU A 96 -15.65 15.70 12.45
C GLU A 96 -16.17 15.52 11.01
N GLY A 97 -17.36 14.98 10.81
CA GLY A 97 -17.96 14.79 9.49
C GLY A 97 -17.66 13.43 8.86
N PRO A 98 -17.69 13.31 7.51
CA PRO A 98 -17.48 12.03 6.84
C PRO A 98 -16.06 11.48 7.06
N PRO A 99 -15.88 10.14 7.09
CA PRO A 99 -14.56 9.53 7.23
C PRO A 99 -13.59 9.98 6.13
N LYS A 100 -12.36 10.35 6.53
CA LYS A 100 -11.30 10.76 5.60
C LYS A 100 -10.49 9.60 5.06
N ARG A 101 -10.50 8.46 5.75
CA ARG A 101 -9.76 7.29 5.35
C ARG A 101 -10.55 6.45 4.37
N LEU A 102 -9.85 5.91 3.38
CA LEU A 102 -10.45 5.09 2.33
C LEU A 102 -10.27 3.61 2.65
N LEU A 103 -11.26 2.81 2.25
CA LEU A 103 -11.23 1.35 2.40
C LEU A 103 -9.92 0.72 1.92
N PRO A 104 -9.33 1.09 0.76
CA PRO A 104 -8.08 0.48 0.30
C PRO A 104 -6.94 0.56 1.30
N ASP A 105 -6.82 1.64 2.07
CA ASP A 105 -5.75 1.79 3.07
C ASP A 105 -5.79 0.65 4.10
N PHE A 106 -6.99 0.25 4.53
CA PHE A 106 -7.16 -0.83 5.51
C PHE A 106 -6.80 -2.20 4.93
N VAL A 107 -7.08 -2.42 3.66
CA VAL A 107 -6.71 -3.66 2.96
C VAL A 107 -5.20 -3.72 2.72
N ILE A 108 -4.60 -2.62 2.27
CA ILE A 108 -3.14 -2.51 2.04
C ILE A 108 -2.38 -2.79 3.34
N ALA A 109 -2.77 -2.16 4.45
CA ALA A 109 -2.12 -2.35 5.74
C ALA A 109 -2.31 -3.78 6.28
N SER A 110 -3.50 -4.34 6.16
CA SER A 110 -3.79 -5.71 6.61
C SER A 110 -2.99 -6.74 5.81
N HIS A 111 -2.89 -6.56 4.49
CA HIS A 111 -2.04 -7.39 3.64
C HIS A 111 -0.58 -7.30 4.08
N ALA A 112 -0.06 -6.10 4.27
CA ALA A 112 1.33 -5.90 4.67
C ALA A 112 1.62 -6.54 6.05
N LEU A 113 0.72 -6.40 7.01
CA LEU A 113 0.88 -6.95 8.35
C LEU A 113 0.88 -8.48 8.36
N LEU A 114 0.01 -9.11 7.57
CA LEU A 114 -0.18 -10.56 7.59
C LEU A 114 0.66 -11.32 6.56
N LYS A 115 1.02 -10.68 5.44
CA LYS A 115 1.66 -11.35 4.29
C LYS A 115 3.03 -10.81 3.93
N ALA A 116 3.51 -9.79 4.62
CA ALA A 116 4.84 -9.22 4.45
C ALA A 116 5.49 -8.95 5.81
N ASP A 117 6.73 -8.49 5.79
CA ASP A 117 7.45 -8.14 7.02
C ASP A 117 7.28 -6.66 7.38
N ARG A 118 6.98 -5.83 6.38
CA ARG A 118 6.83 -4.38 6.57
C ARG A 118 6.11 -3.75 5.37
N LEU A 119 5.66 -2.51 5.55
CA LEU A 119 5.08 -1.68 4.50
C LEU A 119 5.98 -0.47 4.22
N MET A 120 6.36 -0.28 2.97
CA MET A 120 7.01 0.93 2.51
C MET A 120 5.95 1.94 2.08
N THR A 121 5.95 3.11 2.70
CA THR A 121 4.97 4.16 2.42
C THR A 121 5.58 5.56 2.63
N ARG A 122 5.08 6.54 1.91
CA ARG A 122 5.44 7.95 2.12
C ARG A 122 4.55 8.65 3.13
N ASP A 123 3.52 7.97 3.63
CA ASP A 123 2.57 8.54 4.60
C ASP A 123 2.34 7.56 5.76
N ALA A 124 3.33 7.45 6.63
CA ALA A 124 3.25 6.59 7.81
C ALA A 124 2.09 6.95 8.74
N ARG A 125 1.73 8.24 8.82
CA ARG A 125 0.64 8.71 9.68
C ARG A 125 -0.70 8.07 9.34
N ARG A 126 -0.88 7.67 8.09
CA ARG A 126 -2.10 7.03 7.61
C ARG A 126 -2.38 5.71 8.32
N TYR A 127 -1.34 5.04 8.83
CA TYR A 127 -1.41 3.66 9.32
C TYR A 127 -1.16 3.51 10.82
N THR A 128 -0.50 4.45 11.46
CA THR A 128 0.01 4.27 12.84
C THR A 128 -1.06 4.06 13.90
N ILE A 129 -2.22 4.70 13.77
CA ILE A 129 -3.30 4.58 14.75
C ILE A 129 -4.03 3.25 14.59
N ASP A 130 -4.40 2.90 13.36
CA ASP A 130 -5.24 1.73 13.08
C ASP A 130 -4.44 0.42 13.05
N PHE A 131 -3.13 0.50 12.78
CA PHE A 131 -2.23 -0.66 12.67
C PHE A 131 -0.95 -0.43 13.46
N PRO A 132 -1.03 -0.37 14.81
CA PRO A 132 0.13 -0.03 15.65
C PRO A 132 1.26 -1.07 15.59
N ASN A 133 0.96 -2.31 15.18
CA ASN A 133 1.95 -3.38 15.05
C ASN A 133 2.56 -3.49 13.65
N LEU A 134 2.10 -2.67 12.70
CA LEU A 134 2.64 -2.68 11.35
C LEU A 134 3.99 -1.97 11.32
N ARG A 135 5.02 -2.68 10.85
CA ARG A 135 6.34 -2.07 10.64
C ARG A 135 6.29 -1.21 9.38
N LEU A 136 6.59 0.06 9.52
CA LEU A 136 6.60 1.04 8.42
C LEU A 136 8.04 1.48 8.11
N ILE A 137 8.30 1.71 6.84
CA ILE A 137 9.56 2.29 6.38
C ILE A 137 9.32 3.33 5.29
#